data_4d4a50e7ea887ce22c25141a31db873a
#
_entry.id   4d4a50e7ea887ce22c25141a31db873a
#
_cell.length_a   1.000
_cell.length_b   1.000
_cell.length_c   1.000
_cell.angle_alpha   90.00
_cell.angle_beta   90.00
_cell.angle_gamma   90.00
#
_symmetry.space_group_name_H-M   'P 1'
#
loop_
_entity.id
_entity.type
_entity.pdbx_description
1 polymer ?
#
loop_
_entity_poly.entity_id
_entity_poly.type
_entity_poly.pdbx_seq_one_letter_code
_entity_poly.pdbx_strand_id
1 'polypeptide(L)'
;MRVQYDTYEASSLASGSDISVARLPKGAKVYDIVVHFDALGGSTTISVGDSGAAARYIAATATSSAGQMSMSQEGAIDGVGYENTAETDVLLTTGGGSITGTIKCYVMYVVE
;
A
#
# COMPACT_ATOMS: atom_id res chain seq x y z
N MET A 1 -19.01 1.80 5.75
CA MET A 1 -17.56 1.82 5.45
C MET A 1 -16.85 0.77 6.29
N ARG A 2 -15.90 0.09 5.68
CA ARG A 2 -15.11 -0.94 6.36
C ARG A 2 -13.65 -0.54 6.39
N VAL A 3 -12.93 -1.02 7.42
CA VAL A 3 -11.50 -0.72 7.59
C VAL A 3 -10.77 -2.03 7.87
N GLN A 4 -9.65 -2.24 7.18
CA GLN A 4 -8.70 -3.30 7.50
C GLN A 4 -7.39 -2.66 7.90
N TYR A 5 -6.79 -3.14 8.98
CA TYR A 5 -5.55 -2.62 9.53
C TYR A 5 -4.53 -3.74 9.67
N ASP A 6 -3.29 -3.46 9.28
CA ASP A 6 -2.20 -4.42 9.41
C ASP A 6 -0.90 -3.71 9.79
N THR A 7 -0.04 -4.44 10.49
CA THR A 7 1.29 -4.00 10.88
C THR A 7 2.31 -5.02 10.37
N TYR A 8 3.36 -4.54 9.74
CA TYR A 8 4.42 -5.39 9.21
C TYR A 8 5.78 -4.91 9.71
N GLU A 9 6.57 -5.84 10.25
CA GLU A 9 7.95 -5.58 10.65
C GLU A 9 8.88 -6.10 9.57
N ALA A 10 9.48 -5.19 8.79
CA ALA A 10 10.42 -5.57 7.76
C ALA A 10 11.80 -5.81 8.36
N SER A 11 12.48 -6.85 7.90
CA SER A 11 13.85 -7.17 8.31
C SER A 11 14.63 -7.55 7.07
N SER A 12 15.35 -6.60 6.52
CA SER A 12 16.16 -6.78 5.29
C SER A 12 15.33 -7.37 4.15
N LEU A 13 14.08 -6.87 4.01
CA LEU A 13 13.18 -7.33 2.94
C LEU A 13 13.69 -6.80 1.60
N ALA A 14 13.91 -7.71 0.65
CA ALA A 14 14.51 -7.37 -0.64
C ALA A 14 13.64 -6.43 -1.47
N SER A 15 14.29 -5.60 -2.27
CA SER A 15 13.63 -4.76 -3.28
C SER A 15 12.78 -5.61 -4.22
N GLY A 16 11.61 -5.12 -4.60
CA GLY A 16 10.68 -5.84 -5.47
C GLY A 16 9.78 -6.82 -4.75
N SER A 17 9.79 -6.82 -3.41
CA SER A 17 8.90 -7.67 -2.61
C SER A 17 7.52 -7.09 -2.51
N ASP A 18 6.51 -7.96 -2.42
CA ASP A 18 5.11 -7.58 -2.20
C ASP A 18 4.69 -7.99 -0.79
N ILE A 19 4.02 -7.06 -0.09
CA ILE A 19 3.45 -7.32 1.23
C ILE A 19 1.93 -7.21 1.12
N SER A 20 1.22 -8.30 1.41
CA SER A 20 -0.24 -8.26 1.44
C SER A 20 -0.72 -7.65 2.75
N VAL A 21 -1.41 -6.52 2.69
CA VAL A 21 -1.86 -5.79 3.88
C VAL A 21 -3.37 -5.82 4.09
N ALA A 22 -4.13 -6.18 3.07
CA ALA A 22 -5.58 -6.28 3.17
C ALA A 22 -6.11 -7.17 2.07
N ARG A 23 -7.25 -7.81 2.33
CA ARG A 23 -7.95 -8.60 1.32
C ARG A 23 -9.32 -7.99 1.10
N LEU A 24 -9.58 -7.58 -0.13
CA LEU A 24 -10.81 -6.92 -0.50
C LEU A 24 -11.76 -7.88 -1.21
N PRO A 25 -13.05 -7.88 -0.84
CA PRO A 25 -14.03 -8.71 -1.55
C PRO A 25 -14.35 -8.14 -2.94
N LYS A 26 -14.94 -8.96 -3.78
CA LYS A 26 -15.47 -8.51 -5.07
C LYS A 26 -16.45 -7.35 -4.86
N GLY A 27 -16.34 -6.33 -5.67
CA GLY A 27 -17.21 -5.15 -5.60
C GLY A 27 -16.73 -4.08 -4.62
N ALA A 28 -15.59 -4.27 -3.96
CA ALA A 28 -15.05 -3.27 -3.05
C ALA A 28 -14.53 -2.06 -3.81
N LYS A 29 -14.85 -0.88 -3.30
CA LYS A 29 -14.27 0.39 -3.76
C LYS A 29 -13.46 0.99 -2.63
N VAL A 30 -12.19 1.24 -2.89
CA VAL A 30 -11.30 1.80 -1.88
C VAL A 30 -11.48 3.31 -1.80
N TYR A 31 -11.73 3.81 -0.60
CA TYR A 31 -11.86 5.25 -0.34
C TYR A 31 -10.52 5.89 -0.01
N ASP A 32 -9.74 5.23 0.82
CA ASP A 32 -8.43 5.72 1.19
C ASP A 32 -7.55 4.58 1.71
N ILE A 33 -6.25 4.75 1.52
CA ILE A 33 -5.24 3.86 2.08
C ILE A 33 -4.21 4.77 2.72
N VAL A 34 -3.88 4.50 3.99
CA VAL A 34 -2.86 5.26 4.71
C VAL A 34 -1.77 4.31 5.17
N VAL A 35 -0.53 4.63 4.85
CA VAL A 35 0.65 3.85 5.24
C VAL A 35 1.54 4.74 6.07
N HIS A 36 1.79 4.32 7.32
CA HIS A 36 2.77 4.94 8.21
C HIS A 36 4.01 4.07 8.22
N PHE A 37 5.19 4.69 8.20
CA PHE A 37 6.43 3.92 8.15
C PHE A 37 7.56 4.63 8.89
N ASP A 38 8.48 3.81 9.43
CA ASP A 38 9.76 4.29 9.92
C ASP A 38 10.65 4.63 8.72
N ALA A 39 11.83 5.19 8.97
CA ALA A 39 12.86 5.30 7.95
C ALA A 39 13.29 3.90 7.56
N LEU A 40 12.93 3.46 6.35
CA LEU A 40 13.10 2.06 5.94
C LEU A 40 14.43 1.78 5.27
N GLY A 41 15.11 2.80 4.79
CA GLY A 41 16.42 2.66 4.16
C GLY A 41 16.68 3.75 3.13
N GLY A 42 17.96 4.01 2.85
CA GLY A 42 18.34 5.00 1.83
C GLY A 42 17.82 4.63 0.46
N SER A 43 17.20 5.56 -0.24
CA SER A 43 16.68 5.39 -1.60
C SER A 43 15.54 4.37 -1.73
N THR A 44 14.92 3.95 -0.62
CA THR A 44 13.81 3.00 -0.69
C THR A 44 12.50 3.67 -1.04
N THR A 45 11.61 2.92 -1.68
CA THR A 45 10.26 3.39 -2.03
C THR A 45 9.24 2.30 -1.75
N ILE A 46 7.98 2.71 -1.58
CA ILE A 46 6.82 1.81 -1.54
C ILE A 46 5.74 2.36 -2.45
N SER A 47 5.15 1.48 -3.26
CA SER A 47 3.92 1.75 -3.98
C SER A 47 2.80 0.88 -3.42
N VAL A 48 1.55 1.29 -3.61
CA VAL A 48 0.38 0.55 -3.14
C VAL A 48 -0.53 0.25 -4.32
N GLY A 49 -0.87 -1.01 -4.46
CA GLY A 49 -1.73 -1.45 -5.54
C GLY A 49 -2.19 -2.89 -5.34
N ASP A 50 -2.30 -3.63 -6.43
CA ASP A 50 -2.69 -5.03 -6.42
C ASP A 50 -1.87 -5.81 -7.45
N SER A 51 -2.17 -7.08 -7.63
CA SER A 51 -1.41 -7.95 -8.55
C SER A 51 -1.52 -7.51 -10.02
N GLY A 52 -2.56 -6.76 -10.36
CA GLY A 52 -2.75 -6.26 -11.73
C GLY A 52 -2.07 -4.92 -11.99
N ALA A 53 -1.85 -4.13 -10.94
CA ALA A 53 -1.20 -2.83 -11.06
C ALA A 53 -0.58 -2.44 -9.72
N ALA A 54 0.74 -2.51 -9.63
CA ALA A 54 1.47 -2.31 -8.36
C ALA A 54 1.34 -0.89 -7.80
N ALA A 55 1.00 0.09 -8.61
CA ALA A 55 0.85 1.49 -8.21
C ALA A 55 -0.59 1.99 -8.42
N ARG A 56 -1.57 1.10 -8.39
CA ARG A 56 -2.96 1.46 -8.66
C ARG A 56 -3.48 2.52 -7.70
N TYR A 57 -3.15 2.43 -6.41
CA TYR A 57 -3.67 3.32 -5.38
C TYR A 57 -2.68 4.42 -5.00
N ILE A 58 -1.42 4.10 -4.85
CA ILE A 58 -0.38 5.07 -4.51
C ILE A 58 0.86 4.77 -5.35
N ALA A 59 1.33 5.74 -6.10
CA ALA A 59 2.57 5.63 -6.87
C ALA A 59 3.78 5.50 -5.92
N ALA A 60 4.89 4.97 -6.41
CA ALA A 60 6.09 4.77 -5.62
C ALA A 60 6.48 6.06 -4.91
N THR A 61 6.56 5.99 -3.58
CA THR A 61 6.82 7.13 -2.70
C THR A 61 8.03 6.82 -1.84
N ALA A 62 8.88 7.82 -1.63
CA ALA A 62 10.11 7.65 -0.88
C ALA A 62 9.84 7.28 0.59
N THR A 63 10.56 6.29 1.10
CA THR A 63 10.47 5.80 2.48
C THR A 63 11.82 5.86 3.20
N SER A 64 12.74 6.69 2.71
CA SER A 64 14.06 6.87 3.33
C SER A 64 14.03 7.60 4.65
N SER A 65 12.95 8.35 4.93
CA SER A 65 12.71 9.02 6.20
C SER A 65 11.36 8.59 6.73
N ALA A 66 11.20 8.55 8.07
CA ALA A 66 9.91 8.22 8.69
C ALA A 66 8.83 9.19 8.23
N GLY A 67 7.62 8.69 8.02
CA GLY A 67 6.50 9.50 7.56
C GLY A 67 5.26 8.70 7.26
N GLN A 68 4.44 9.26 6.38
CA GLN A 68 3.22 8.59 5.94
C GLN A 68 2.93 8.94 4.49
N MET A 69 2.17 8.06 3.83
CA MET A 69 1.61 8.30 2.51
C MET A 69 0.14 7.93 2.53
N SER A 70 -0.67 8.58 1.72
CA SER A 70 -2.08 8.26 1.61
C SER A 70 -2.56 8.38 0.17
N MET A 71 -3.59 7.60 -0.16
CA MET A 71 -4.20 7.65 -1.50
C MET A 71 -4.81 9.02 -1.78
N SER A 72 -5.34 9.68 -0.75
CA SER A 72 -5.96 10.99 -0.90
C SER A 72 -4.96 12.11 -1.19
N GLN A 73 -3.69 11.95 -0.86
CA GLN A 73 -2.65 12.95 -1.07
C GLN A 73 -1.69 12.60 -2.20
N GLU A 74 -1.33 11.34 -2.31
CA GLU A 74 -0.27 10.88 -3.20
C GLU A 74 -0.74 9.78 -4.13
N GLY A 75 -2.05 9.56 -4.22
CA GLY A 75 -2.62 8.48 -4.97
C GLY A 75 -2.57 8.68 -6.47
N ALA A 76 -2.49 7.57 -7.19
CA ALA A 76 -2.70 7.57 -8.64
C ALA A 76 -4.19 7.75 -8.92
N ILE A 77 -4.51 8.57 -9.93
CA ILE A 77 -5.90 8.86 -10.25
C ILE A 77 -6.69 7.59 -10.63
N ASP A 78 -6.02 6.59 -11.18
CA ASP A 78 -6.65 5.34 -11.59
C ASP A 78 -7.21 4.55 -10.41
N GLY A 79 -6.68 4.78 -9.20
CA GLY A 79 -7.18 4.13 -8.00
C GLY A 79 -8.44 4.76 -7.42
N VAL A 80 -8.73 5.99 -7.78
CA VAL A 80 -9.88 6.72 -7.24
C VAL A 80 -11.17 6.15 -7.84
N GLY A 81 -12.01 5.59 -6.97
CA GLY A 81 -13.28 4.99 -7.41
C GLY A 81 -13.14 3.64 -8.10
N TYR A 82 -11.95 3.05 -8.11
CA TYR A 82 -11.75 1.75 -8.72
C TYR A 82 -12.53 0.67 -7.96
N GLU A 83 -13.31 -0.10 -8.70
CA GLU A 83 -14.07 -1.21 -8.13
C GLU A 83 -13.41 -2.53 -8.49
N ASN A 84 -13.16 -3.36 -7.49
CA ASN A 84 -12.57 -4.68 -7.71
C ASN A 84 -13.59 -5.62 -8.35
N THR A 85 -13.21 -6.24 -9.46
CA THR A 85 -14.08 -7.18 -10.17
C THR A 85 -14.00 -8.60 -9.62
N ALA A 86 -13.07 -8.85 -8.71
CA ALA A 86 -12.88 -10.12 -8.03
C ALA A 86 -12.24 -9.86 -6.67
N GLU A 87 -12.27 -10.86 -5.79
CA GLU A 87 -11.54 -10.80 -4.53
C GLU A 87 -10.04 -10.60 -4.82
N THR A 88 -9.42 -9.63 -4.16
CA THR A 88 -8.02 -9.29 -4.42
C THR A 88 -7.33 -8.77 -3.15
N ASP A 89 -6.01 -8.87 -3.12
CA ASP A 89 -5.20 -8.34 -2.03
C ASP A 89 -4.69 -6.95 -2.38
N VAL A 90 -4.64 -6.07 -1.37
CA VAL A 90 -3.91 -4.81 -1.46
C VAL A 90 -2.46 -5.11 -1.13
N LEU A 91 -1.56 -4.74 -2.02
CA LEU A 91 -0.14 -5.06 -1.92
C LEU A 91 0.69 -3.78 -1.80
N LEU A 92 1.64 -3.80 -0.86
CA LEU A 92 2.73 -2.84 -0.82
C LEU A 92 3.90 -3.43 -1.59
N THR A 93 4.38 -2.73 -2.59
CA THR A 93 5.53 -3.18 -3.39
C THR A 93 6.74 -2.32 -3.06
N THR A 94 7.84 -2.98 -2.67
CA THR A 94 9.08 -2.31 -2.27
C THR A 94 9.98 -2.07 -3.47
N GLY A 95 10.78 -1.00 -3.41
CA GLY A 95 11.74 -0.69 -4.46
C GLY A 95 12.94 0.07 -3.93
N GLY A 96 13.97 0.19 -4.74
CA GLY A 96 15.15 1.02 -4.46
C GLY A 96 16.18 0.41 -3.54
N GLY A 97 15.87 -0.67 -2.83
CA GLY A 97 16.79 -1.33 -1.91
C GLY A 97 16.04 -2.17 -0.87
N SER A 98 16.79 -2.84 -0.01
CA SER A 98 16.21 -3.62 1.10
C SER A 98 15.63 -2.67 2.14
N ILE A 99 14.51 -3.05 2.74
CA ILE A 99 13.89 -2.27 3.80
C ILE A 99 13.97 -2.98 5.14
N THR A 100 14.09 -2.18 6.20
CA THR A 100 14.04 -2.65 7.60
C THR A 100 13.32 -1.60 8.42
N GLY A 101 12.30 -2.00 9.20
CA GLY A 101 11.53 -1.10 10.04
C GLY A 101 10.07 -1.48 10.09
N THR A 102 9.30 -0.69 10.84
CA THR A 102 7.87 -0.94 11.05
C THR A 102 7.03 -0.22 10.00
N ILE A 103 6.05 -0.92 9.45
CA ILE A 103 5.06 -0.36 8.53
C ILE A 103 3.69 -0.65 9.11
N LYS A 104 2.85 0.38 9.20
CA LYS A 104 1.45 0.25 9.62
C LYS A 104 0.57 0.76 8.50
N CYS A 105 -0.43 -0.02 8.13
CA CYS A 105 -1.29 0.32 7.00
C CYS A 105 -2.76 0.09 7.35
N TYR A 106 -3.62 0.99 6.94
CA TYR A 106 -5.05 0.73 6.98
C TYR A 106 -5.71 1.13 5.67
N VAL A 107 -6.70 0.33 5.29
CA VAL A 107 -7.44 0.46 4.04
C VAL A 107 -8.91 0.70 4.39
N MET A 108 -9.45 1.81 3.91
CA MET A 108 -10.87 2.15 4.08
C MET A 108 -11.59 1.89 2.77
N TYR A 109 -12.64 1.11 2.81
CA TYR A 109 -13.37 0.72 1.62
C TYR A 109 -14.85 0.50 1.89
N VAL A 110 -15.65 0.49 0.82
CA VAL A 110 -17.08 0.17 0.86
C VAL A 110 -17.35 -0.95 -0.12
N VAL A 111 -18.36 -1.74 0.17
CA VAL A 111 -18.89 -2.77 -0.73
C VAL A 111 -20.35 -2.45 -0.97
N GLU A 112 -20.71 -2.25 -2.21
CA GLU A 112 -22.09 -1.96 -2.60
C GLU A 112 -22.85 -3.22 -2.98
#